data_6843d71fb7130a8d53a87d8aa0b1704a
#
_entry.id   6843d71fb7130a8d53a87d8aa0b1704a
#
_cell.length_a   1.000
_cell.length_b   1.000
_cell.length_c   1.000
_cell.angle_alpha   90.00
_cell.angle_beta   90.00
_cell.angle_gamma   90.00
#
_symmetry.space_group_name_H-M   'P 1'
#
loop_
_entity.id
_entity.type
_entity.pdbx_description
1 polymer ?
#
loop_
_entity_poly.entity_id
_entity_poly.type
_entity_poly.pdbx_seq_one_letter_code
_entity_poly.pdbx_strand_id
1 'polypeptide(L)'
;MTINWVCKHHSDLGKEQLYAILQLRSEVFVVEQKCIYQDIDGQDLEGDTCHLMAWDDVRLVAYLRLLDPELQGGDVVIGRVIIAAQARGTGLGHELMAQALKQTEKRWPDMPVYLSAQAHLQGYYGRYGFVAAGDEYVEDGIPHIGMRRS
;
A
#
# COMPACT_ATOMS: atom_id res chain seq x y z
N MET A 1 16.28 -12.73 8.07
CA MET A 1 16.10 -11.52 7.24
C MET A 1 15.91 -10.33 8.17
N THR A 2 16.77 -9.35 8.06
CA THR A 2 16.67 -8.12 8.86
C THR A 2 16.04 -7.05 7.99
N ILE A 3 14.86 -6.56 8.40
CA ILE A 3 14.10 -5.60 7.60
C ILE A 3 14.32 -4.18 8.11
N ASN A 4 14.68 -3.30 7.19
CA ASN A 4 14.78 -1.87 7.46
C ASN A 4 13.54 -1.17 6.90
N TRP A 5 12.73 -0.59 7.78
CA TRP A 5 11.50 0.11 7.42
C TRP A 5 11.79 1.58 7.16
N VAL A 6 11.36 2.07 6.01
CA VAL A 6 11.55 3.46 5.60
C VAL A 6 10.22 4.01 5.10
N CYS A 7 9.77 5.12 5.69
CA CYS A 7 8.57 5.81 5.20
C CYS A 7 8.95 7.25 4.87
N LYS A 8 8.73 7.67 3.63
CA LYS A 8 9.12 9.00 3.16
C LYS A 8 8.00 9.71 2.44
N HIS A 9 7.88 11.01 2.70
CA HIS A 9 7.12 11.93 1.83
C HIS A 9 7.75 11.83 0.43
N HIS A 10 6.91 11.94 -0.61
CA HIS A 10 7.41 11.75 -1.97
C HIS A 10 8.58 12.67 -2.32
N SER A 11 8.61 13.88 -1.77
CA SER A 11 9.68 14.84 -2.06
C SER A 11 11.04 14.43 -1.48
N ASP A 12 11.04 13.51 -0.53
CA ASP A 12 12.27 13.03 0.13
C ASP A 12 12.80 11.73 -0.47
N LEU A 13 12.11 11.16 -1.47
CA LEU A 13 12.56 9.94 -2.13
C LEU A 13 13.80 10.23 -2.98
N GLY A 14 14.85 9.41 -2.81
CA GLY A 14 15.95 9.39 -3.75
C GLY A 14 15.53 8.72 -5.05
N LYS A 15 16.26 8.99 -6.13
CA LYS A 15 15.92 8.43 -7.45
C LYS A 15 15.99 6.89 -7.44
N GLU A 16 16.94 6.31 -6.70
CA GLU A 16 17.09 4.86 -6.59
C GLU A 16 15.91 4.24 -5.85
N GLN A 17 15.42 4.92 -4.82
CA GLN A 17 14.23 4.46 -4.08
C GLN A 17 13.01 4.50 -4.97
N LEU A 18 12.78 5.60 -5.67
CA LEU A 18 11.65 5.72 -6.59
C LEU A 18 11.73 4.68 -7.70
N TYR A 19 12.90 4.48 -8.28
CA TYR A 19 13.08 3.48 -9.32
C TYR A 19 12.77 2.07 -8.82
N ALA A 20 13.27 1.71 -7.63
CA ALA A 20 13.00 0.41 -7.02
C ALA A 20 11.51 0.19 -6.75
N ILE A 21 10.82 1.23 -6.28
CA ILE A 21 9.37 1.19 -6.06
C ILE A 21 8.64 0.88 -7.37
N LEU A 22 8.93 1.63 -8.43
CA LEU A 22 8.24 1.46 -9.70
C LEU A 22 8.58 0.12 -10.35
N GLN A 23 9.82 -0.35 -10.21
CA GLN A 23 10.24 -1.65 -10.71
C GLN A 23 9.47 -2.78 -10.02
N LEU A 24 9.37 -2.74 -8.69
CA LEU A 24 8.64 -3.77 -7.94
C LEU A 24 7.15 -3.75 -8.28
N ARG A 25 6.55 -2.58 -8.40
CA ARG A 25 5.14 -2.43 -8.78
C ARG A 25 4.88 -3.03 -10.17
N SER A 26 5.74 -2.73 -11.14
CA SER A 26 5.62 -3.29 -12.48
C SER A 26 5.76 -4.81 -12.46
N GLU A 27 6.75 -5.32 -11.74
CA GLU A 27 7.03 -6.75 -11.64
C GLU A 27 5.85 -7.54 -11.06
N VAL A 28 5.22 -7.03 -10.01
CA VAL A 28 4.15 -7.73 -9.31
C VAL A 28 2.79 -7.50 -9.96
N PHE A 29 2.41 -6.25 -10.16
CA PHE A 29 1.05 -5.94 -10.61
C PHE A 29 0.85 -6.16 -12.11
N VAL A 30 1.83 -5.85 -12.92
CA VAL A 30 1.69 -5.94 -14.37
C VAL A 30 2.19 -7.29 -14.89
N VAL A 31 3.41 -7.67 -14.55
CA VAL A 31 4.03 -8.89 -15.09
C VAL A 31 3.51 -10.14 -14.40
N GLU A 32 3.65 -10.23 -13.08
CA GLU A 32 3.25 -11.44 -12.33
C GLU A 32 1.74 -11.67 -12.38
N GLN A 33 0.94 -10.63 -12.12
CA GLN A 33 -0.52 -10.73 -12.10
C GLN A 33 -1.15 -10.67 -13.50
N LYS A 34 -0.34 -10.37 -14.51
CA LYS A 34 -0.77 -10.29 -15.91
C LYS A 34 -1.93 -9.31 -16.13
N CYS A 35 -1.91 -8.20 -15.39
CA CYS A 35 -2.91 -7.15 -15.50
C CYS A 35 -2.39 -6.04 -16.41
N ILE A 36 -3.18 -5.72 -17.43
CA ILE A 36 -2.85 -4.61 -18.33
C ILE A 36 -3.57 -3.37 -17.80
N TYR A 37 -2.87 -2.54 -17.05
CA TYR A 37 -3.41 -1.28 -16.55
C TYR A 37 -2.26 -0.28 -16.33
N GLN A 38 -2.63 0.97 -16.14
CA GLN A 38 -1.63 2.01 -15.91
C GLN A 38 -1.28 2.10 -14.44
N ASP A 39 -0.25 1.38 -14.02
CA ASP A 39 0.19 1.36 -12.62
C ASP A 39 0.69 2.73 -12.15
N ILE A 40 1.45 3.42 -13.00
CA ILE A 40 1.92 4.80 -12.71
C ILE A 40 0.76 5.73 -13.08
N ASP A 41 -0.01 6.14 -12.08
CA ASP A 41 -1.32 6.77 -12.26
C ASP A 41 -1.35 8.28 -11.97
N GLY A 42 -0.17 8.87 -11.79
CA GLY A 42 -0.06 10.32 -11.52
C GLY A 42 -0.26 10.72 -10.07
N GLN A 43 -0.52 9.77 -9.16
CA GLN A 43 -0.80 10.10 -7.76
C GLN A 43 0.40 10.00 -6.83
N ASP A 44 1.49 9.39 -7.30
CA ASP A 44 2.64 9.10 -6.43
C ASP A 44 3.37 10.34 -5.91
N LEU A 45 3.27 11.45 -6.61
CA LEU A 45 4.01 12.68 -6.30
C LEU A 45 3.07 13.84 -5.97
N GLU A 46 1.84 13.55 -5.58
CA GLU A 46 0.85 14.59 -5.28
C GLU A 46 0.71 14.86 -3.78
N GLY A 47 0.53 16.13 -3.42
CA GLY A 47 0.26 16.56 -2.05
C GLY A 47 1.27 16.02 -1.06
N ASP A 48 0.77 15.45 0.04
CA ASP A 48 1.60 14.87 1.09
C ASP A 48 1.67 13.34 1.02
N THR A 49 1.46 12.78 -0.16
CA THR A 49 1.56 11.32 -0.38
C THR A 49 2.91 10.79 0.06
N CYS A 50 2.86 9.68 0.78
CA CYS A 50 4.05 9.03 1.34
C CYS A 50 4.19 7.60 0.84
N HIS A 51 5.42 7.09 0.89
CA HIS A 51 5.76 5.76 0.43
C HIS A 51 6.41 4.98 1.58
N LEU A 52 5.85 3.82 1.90
CA LEU A 52 6.36 2.93 2.94
C LEU A 52 7.10 1.78 2.28
N MET A 53 8.34 1.59 2.67
CA MET A 53 9.25 0.62 2.07
C MET A 53 9.83 -0.30 3.15
N ALA A 54 9.95 -1.58 2.81
CA ALA A 54 10.68 -2.55 3.61
C ALA A 54 11.87 -3.05 2.80
N TRP A 55 13.07 -2.85 3.30
CA TRP A 55 14.31 -3.22 2.63
C TRP A 55 14.99 -4.38 3.34
N ASP A 56 15.38 -5.37 2.58
CA ASP A 56 16.30 -6.41 3.00
C ASP A 56 17.63 -6.10 2.32
N ASP A 57 18.52 -5.43 3.06
CA ASP A 57 19.77 -4.85 2.55
C ASP A 57 19.44 -3.91 1.36
N VAL A 58 19.85 -4.24 0.15
CA VAL A 58 19.62 -3.39 -1.04
C VAL A 58 18.36 -3.76 -1.82
N ARG A 59 17.60 -4.75 -1.35
CA ARG A 59 16.42 -5.25 -2.05
C ARG A 59 15.14 -4.76 -1.41
N LEU A 60 14.26 -4.15 -2.22
CA LEU A 60 12.93 -3.77 -1.76
C LEU A 60 12.05 -5.02 -1.73
N VAL A 61 11.57 -5.41 -0.54
CA VAL A 61 10.80 -6.66 -0.36
C VAL A 61 9.33 -6.43 0.00
N ALA A 62 8.95 -5.23 0.40
CA ALA A 62 7.55 -4.88 0.64
C ALA A 62 7.35 -3.39 0.43
N TYR A 63 6.13 -3.02 0.09
CA TYR A 63 5.83 -1.64 -0.25
C TYR A 63 4.33 -1.37 -0.14
N LEU A 64 3.97 -0.16 0.23
CA LEU A 64 2.65 0.41 0.00
C LEU A 64 2.76 1.93 -0.06
N ARG A 65 1.73 2.57 -0.63
CA ARG A 65 1.66 4.03 -0.62
C ARG A 65 0.51 4.50 0.25
N LEU A 66 0.68 5.70 0.81
CA LEU A 66 -0.32 6.38 1.61
C LEU A 66 -0.68 7.67 0.89
N LEU A 67 -1.85 7.70 0.26
CA LEU A 67 -2.30 8.88 -0.50
C LEU A 67 -2.81 9.96 0.46
N ASP A 68 -2.52 11.22 0.12
CA ASP A 68 -2.90 12.38 0.91
C ASP A 68 -4.44 12.45 1.05
N PRO A 69 -4.97 12.49 2.29
CA PRO A 69 -6.42 12.53 2.50
C PRO A 69 -7.11 13.76 1.89
N GLU A 70 -6.43 14.88 1.75
CA GLU A 70 -7.02 16.07 1.11
C GLU A 70 -7.36 15.81 -0.36
N LEU A 71 -6.65 14.89 -1.00
CA LEU A 71 -6.87 14.53 -2.39
C LEU A 71 -7.80 13.33 -2.54
N GLN A 72 -8.22 12.71 -1.44
CA GLN A 72 -8.98 11.47 -1.43
C GLN A 72 -10.31 11.59 -0.66
N GLY A 73 -10.84 12.78 -0.53
CA GLY A 73 -12.14 12.99 0.11
C GLY A 73 -12.13 12.89 1.63
N GLY A 74 -10.95 12.98 2.26
CA GLY A 74 -10.83 13.01 3.71
C GLY A 74 -10.27 11.74 4.35
N ASP A 75 -10.09 10.68 3.58
CA ASP A 75 -9.49 9.44 4.07
C ASP A 75 -8.05 9.31 3.59
N VAL A 76 -7.16 8.82 4.45
CA VAL A 76 -5.85 8.35 4.00
C VAL A 76 -6.08 7.06 3.24
N VAL A 77 -5.65 6.98 1.97
CA VAL A 77 -5.86 5.77 1.17
C VAL A 77 -4.58 4.95 1.08
N ILE A 78 -4.64 3.71 1.59
CA ILE A 78 -3.56 2.74 1.42
C ILE A 78 -3.76 2.07 0.07
N GLY A 79 -2.71 2.06 -0.75
CA GLY A 79 -2.75 1.43 -2.06
C GLY A 79 -1.42 0.83 -2.46
N ARG A 80 -1.45 0.08 -3.56
CA ARG A 80 -0.26 -0.56 -4.14
C ARG A 80 0.47 -1.42 -3.11
N VAL A 81 -0.26 -2.22 -2.35
CA VAL A 81 0.29 -3.10 -1.30
C VAL A 81 0.99 -4.28 -1.95
N ILE A 82 2.27 -4.46 -1.66
CA ILE A 82 3.10 -5.52 -2.24
C ILE A 82 3.93 -6.22 -1.18
N ILE A 83 3.96 -7.56 -1.26
CA ILE A 83 5.02 -8.37 -0.67
C ILE A 83 5.72 -9.05 -1.83
N ALA A 84 7.01 -8.82 -1.99
CA ALA A 84 7.79 -9.43 -3.07
C ALA A 84 7.73 -10.96 -2.96
N ALA A 85 7.75 -11.65 -4.10
CA ALA A 85 7.55 -13.10 -4.15
C ALA A 85 8.48 -13.86 -3.19
N GLN A 86 9.74 -13.47 -3.13
CA GLN A 86 10.75 -14.12 -2.28
C GLN A 86 10.54 -13.90 -0.79
N ALA A 87 9.69 -12.94 -0.39
CA ALA A 87 9.43 -12.62 1.02
C ALA A 87 8.03 -13.05 1.49
N ARG A 88 7.24 -13.69 0.63
CA ARG A 88 5.90 -14.17 0.99
C ARG A 88 5.99 -15.34 1.95
N GLY A 89 4.98 -15.45 2.83
CA GLY A 89 4.92 -16.53 3.80
C GLY A 89 5.79 -16.34 5.02
N THR A 90 6.37 -15.15 5.21
CA THR A 90 7.27 -14.84 6.34
C THR A 90 6.61 -14.01 7.44
N GLY A 91 5.33 -13.65 7.28
CA GLY A 91 4.64 -12.73 8.20
C GLY A 91 4.90 -11.26 7.90
N LEU A 92 5.64 -10.95 6.83
CA LEU A 92 6.00 -9.57 6.48
C LEU A 92 4.76 -8.71 6.16
N GLY A 93 3.70 -9.32 5.62
CA GLY A 93 2.45 -8.61 5.35
C GLY A 93 1.82 -8.02 6.60
N HIS A 94 1.87 -8.75 7.72
CA HIS A 94 1.36 -8.25 8.99
C HIS A 94 2.21 -7.09 9.51
N GLU A 95 3.51 -7.20 9.38
CA GLU A 95 4.42 -6.12 9.77
C GLU A 95 4.20 -4.88 8.91
N LEU A 96 3.98 -5.08 7.61
CA LEU A 96 3.72 -3.97 6.68
C LEU A 96 2.45 -3.20 7.10
N MET A 97 1.37 -3.90 7.42
CA MET A 97 0.13 -3.24 7.87
C MET A 97 0.31 -2.54 9.21
N ALA A 98 1.02 -3.15 10.15
CA ALA A 98 1.29 -2.52 11.44
C ALA A 98 2.10 -1.23 11.25
N GLN A 99 3.12 -1.26 10.40
CA GLN A 99 3.91 -0.07 10.08
C GLN A 99 3.08 0.99 9.36
N ALA A 100 2.20 0.59 8.44
CA ALA A 100 1.33 1.51 7.72
C ALA A 100 0.42 2.27 8.69
N LEU A 101 -0.24 1.57 9.60
CA LEU A 101 -1.15 2.19 10.58
C LEU A 101 -0.41 3.12 11.53
N LYS A 102 0.79 2.74 11.92
CA LYS A 102 1.65 3.59 12.75
C LYS A 102 2.00 4.89 12.01
N GLN A 103 2.30 4.81 10.72
CA GLN A 103 2.62 5.99 9.92
C GLN A 103 1.39 6.88 9.66
N THR A 104 0.21 6.29 9.44
CA THR A 104 -1.01 7.09 9.27
C THR A 104 -1.34 7.86 10.55
N GLU A 105 -1.22 7.21 11.71
CA GLU A 105 -1.45 7.85 13.01
C GLU A 105 -0.48 9.01 13.26
N LYS A 106 0.77 8.81 12.89
CA LYS A 106 1.82 9.81 13.08
C LYS A 106 1.65 11.02 12.15
N ARG A 107 1.32 10.77 10.88
CA ARG A 107 1.29 11.81 9.84
C ARG A 107 -0.07 12.50 9.74
N TRP A 108 -1.14 11.76 9.97
CA TRP A 108 -2.52 12.25 9.88
C TRP A 108 -3.32 11.74 11.08
N PRO A 109 -3.04 12.24 12.29
CA PRO A 109 -3.75 11.79 13.49
C PRO A 109 -5.26 12.03 13.36
N ASP A 110 -6.04 11.07 13.82
CA ASP A 110 -7.51 11.10 13.84
C ASP A 110 -8.18 11.09 12.46
N MET A 111 -7.42 10.81 11.38
CA MET A 111 -8.00 10.67 10.04
C MET A 111 -8.37 9.21 9.79
N PRO A 112 -9.54 8.96 9.17
CA PRO A 112 -9.89 7.59 8.75
C PRO A 112 -8.92 7.08 7.69
N VAL A 113 -8.79 5.75 7.63
CA VAL A 113 -7.94 5.07 6.64
C VAL A 113 -8.83 4.19 5.77
N TYR A 114 -8.67 4.29 4.46
CA TYR A 114 -9.44 3.54 3.48
C TYR A 114 -8.53 2.70 2.60
N LEU A 115 -9.00 1.52 2.21
CA LEU A 115 -8.35 0.71 1.19
C LEU A 115 -9.39 -0.08 0.42
N SER A 116 -9.00 -0.50 -0.80
CA SER A 116 -9.79 -1.41 -1.62
C SER A 116 -9.19 -2.80 -1.48
N ALA A 117 -9.89 -3.69 -0.80
CA ALA A 117 -9.42 -5.03 -0.52
C ALA A 117 -10.00 -6.04 -1.51
N GLN A 118 -9.21 -7.04 -1.88
CA GLN A 118 -9.79 -8.21 -2.53
C GLN A 118 -10.79 -8.83 -1.56
N ALA A 119 -11.98 -9.18 -2.05
CA ALA A 119 -13.10 -9.55 -1.19
C ALA A 119 -12.78 -10.71 -0.25
N HIS A 120 -11.95 -11.66 -0.67
CA HIS A 120 -11.58 -12.81 0.17
C HIS A 120 -10.62 -12.43 1.31
N LEU A 121 -10.10 -11.20 1.33
CA LEU A 121 -9.17 -10.72 2.37
C LEU A 121 -9.86 -9.86 3.43
N GLN A 122 -11.20 -9.78 3.42
CA GLN A 122 -11.94 -8.99 4.42
C GLN A 122 -11.57 -9.37 5.86
N GLY A 123 -11.48 -10.66 6.15
CA GLY A 123 -11.12 -11.13 7.48
C GLY A 123 -9.70 -10.71 7.89
N TYR A 124 -8.79 -10.72 6.94
CA TYR A 124 -7.42 -10.27 7.16
C TYR A 124 -7.37 -8.80 7.58
N TYR A 125 -8.02 -7.93 6.80
CA TYR A 125 -8.03 -6.50 7.13
C TYR A 125 -8.91 -6.18 8.35
N GLY A 126 -9.93 -7.00 8.60
CA GLY A 126 -10.76 -6.87 9.80
C GLY A 126 -9.96 -6.95 11.09
N ARG A 127 -8.88 -7.70 11.12
CA ARG A 127 -7.98 -7.81 12.28
C ARG A 127 -7.34 -6.46 12.66
N TYR A 128 -7.25 -5.55 11.70
CA TYR A 128 -6.65 -4.23 11.91
C TYR A 128 -7.69 -3.13 12.10
N GLY A 129 -8.96 -3.52 12.30
CA GLY A 129 -10.03 -2.57 12.57
C GLY A 129 -10.74 -2.04 11.33
N PHE A 130 -10.45 -2.59 10.15
CA PHE A 130 -11.15 -2.21 8.92
C PHE A 130 -12.50 -2.90 8.85
N VAL A 131 -13.52 -2.15 8.44
CA VAL A 131 -14.87 -2.67 8.19
C VAL A 131 -15.29 -2.35 6.77
N ALA A 132 -16.16 -3.18 6.21
CA ALA A 132 -16.67 -2.99 4.86
C ALA A 132 -17.36 -1.63 4.73
N ALA A 133 -17.06 -0.92 3.63
CA ALA A 133 -17.59 0.41 3.34
C ALA A 133 -18.15 0.40 1.91
N GLY A 134 -19.29 -0.22 1.72
CA GLY A 134 -19.96 -0.32 0.41
C GLY A 134 -20.10 -1.76 -0.06
N ASP A 135 -20.53 -1.92 -1.30
CA ASP A 135 -20.77 -3.22 -1.90
C ASP A 135 -19.52 -3.72 -2.64
N GLU A 136 -19.48 -5.03 -2.88
CA GLU A 136 -18.43 -5.62 -3.73
C GLU A 136 -18.52 -5.08 -5.16
N TYR A 137 -17.35 -4.93 -5.77
CA TYR A 137 -17.22 -4.56 -7.17
C TYR A 137 -16.08 -5.34 -7.79
N VAL A 138 -16.03 -5.39 -9.11
CA VAL A 138 -14.97 -6.11 -9.82
C VAL A 138 -13.91 -5.11 -10.27
N GLU A 139 -12.65 -5.39 -9.93
CA GLU A 139 -11.50 -4.61 -10.35
C GLU A 139 -10.48 -5.59 -10.94
N ASP A 140 -10.09 -5.38 -12.19
CA ASP A 140 -9.18 -6.27 -12.93
C ASP A 140 -9.62 -7.74 -12.89
N GLY A 141 -10.93 -7.98 -12.99
CA GLY A 141 -11.50 -9.33 -12.99
C GLY A 141 -11.59 -10.00 -11.62
N ILE A 142 -11.24 -9.30 -10.55
CA ILE A 142 -11.22 -9.85 -9.18
C ILE A 142 -12.24 -9.10 -8.32
N PRO A 143 -13.10 -9.80 -7.54
CA PRO A 143 -14.00 -9.13 -6.61
C PRO A 143 -13.24 -8.36 -5.53
N HIS A 144 -13.61 -7.10 -5.35
CA HIS A 144 -13.03 -6.20 -4.37
C HIS A 144 -14.11 -5.57 -3.52
N ILE A 145 -13.72 -5.06 -2.35
CA ILE A 145 -14.62 -4.30 -1.49
C ILE A 145 -13.82 -3.19 -0.80
N GLY A 146 -14.40 -1.99 -0.75
CA GLY A 146 -13.82 -0.89 0.00
C GLY A 146 -13.93 -1.16 1.50
N MET A 147 -12.89 -0.83 2.24
CA MET A 147 -12.88 -0.99 3.70
C MET A 147 -12.33 0.28 4.35
N ARG A 148 -12.90 0.62 5.51
CA ARG A 148 -12.50 1.83 6.23
C ARG A 148 -12.24 1.51 7.70
N ARG A 149 -11.21 2.15 8.23
CA ARG A 149 -10.88 2.13 9.65
C ARG A 149 -11.01 3.55 10.19
N SER A 150 -11.83 3.69 11.19
CA SER A 150 -12.04 4.99 11.85
C SER A 150 -10.92 5.35 12.81
#